data_198d8d4be98c2da88d8c77154ad29518
#
_entry.id   198d8d4be98c2da88d8c77154ad29518
#
_cell.length_a   1.000
_cell.length_b   1.000
_cell.length_c   1.000
_cell.angle_alpha   90.00
_cell.angle_beta   90.00
_cell.angle_gamma   90.00
#
_symmetry.space_group_name_H-M   'P 1'
#
loop_
_entity.id
_entity.type
_entity.pdbx_description
1 polymer ?
#
loop_
_entity_poly.entity_id
_entity_poly.type
_entity_poly.pdbx_seq_one_letter_code
_entity_poly.pdbx_strand_id
1 'polypeptide(L)'
;LGYGLWSRERERGTLRQVLSTGVNQSDLFWGKTLALFFVVLILLIPAALIIVGVLWGLGGGDADTLVRLGLLALGYGVYFGVFAGLTLFASAIARTSRGALVAMVGTWGLFCLVTPRAATEVSGILQPLPSQAELGRQVAQSLKTGLDGETDKDVFVEAKVADTLEAEGISEDALEFFTDDAEAQRLKTSKDGLILKFTAEWENVIFEHYIKELDDQVAAQESVMDGVSFLSPYVAMRTLSAAFSGTDVAHHRHFTGYAETWRQGFVDSLNEAFAENAGAQGWSYRAGPELWRNAPAF
;
A
#
# COMPACT_ATOMS: atom_id res chain seq x y z
N LEU A 1 -24.81 -10.25 -20.27
CA LEU A 1 -26.28 -10.13 -20.36
C LEU A 1 -26.71 -9.35 -21.63
N GLY A 2 -26.12 -8.21 -21.97
CA GLY A 2 -26.56 -7.33 -23.06
C GLY A 2 -26.13 -7.67 -24.49
N TYR A 3 -25.30 -8.66 -24.72
CA TYR A 3 -24.69 -8.95 -26.03
C TYR A 3 -25.69 -9.23 -27.17
N GLY A 4 -26.88 -9.71 -26.83
CA GLY A 4 -27.93 -10.03 -27.81
C GLY A 4 -28.97 -8.94 -28.05
N LEU A 5 -28.87 -7.76 -27.41
CA LEU A 5 -29.92 -6.73 -27.40
C LEU A 5 -30.24 -6.19 -28.81
N TRP A 6 -29.25 -6.06 -29.67
CA TRP A 6 -29.39 -5.64 -31.06
C TRP A 6 -29.12 -6.78 -32.04
N SER A 7 -28.07 -7.56 -31.80
CA SER A 7 -27.66 -8.61 -32.73
C SER A 7 -28.71 -9.71 -32.87
N ARG A 8 -29.37 -10.12 -31.76
CA ARG A 8 -30.43 -11.16 -31.79
C ARG A 8 -31.68 -10.69 -32.51
N GLU A 9 -32.11 -9.42 -32.31
CA GLU A 9 -33.26 -8.86 -32.99
C GLU A 9 -32.99 -8.69 -34.50
N ARG A 10 -31.73 -8.33 -34.86
CA ARG A 10 -31.31 -8.25 -36.24
C ARG A 10 -31.30 -9.63 -36.90
N GLU A 11 -30.74 -10.62 -36.21
CA GLU A 11 -30.63 -12.00 -36.65
C GLU A 11 -32.01 -12.65 -36.89
N ARG A 12 -33.01 -12.32 -36.03
CA ARG A 12 -34.37 -12.80 -36.13
C ARG A 12 -35.29 -11.96 -37.03
N GLY A 13 -34.83 -10.82 -37.53
CA GLY A 13 -35.63 -9.89 -38.33
C GLY A 13 -36.62 -9.05 -37.54
N THR A 14 -36.72 -9.25 -36.23
CA THR A 14 -37.69 -8.54 -35.36
C THR A 14 -37.36 -7.05 -35.19
N LEU A 15 -36.11 -6.65 -35.40
CA LEU A 15 -35.73 -5.23 -35.37
C LEU A 15 -36.48 -4.42 -36.43
N ARG A 16 -36.67 -4.97 -37.65
CA ARG A 16 -37.43 -4.30 -38.70
C ARG A 16 -38.90 -4.18 -38.34
N GLN A 17 -39.46 -5.19 -37.69
CA GLN A 17 -40.87 -5.16 -37.23
C GLN A 17 -41.08 -4.08 -36.16
N VAL A 18 -40.21 -3.97 -35.17
CA VAL A 18 -40.27 -2.93 -34.14
C VAL A 18 -40.15 -1.54 -34.74
N LEU A 19 -39.20 -1.32 -35.66
CA LEU A 19 -39.06 -0.01 -36.32
C LEU A 19 -40.25 0.33 -37.25
N SER A 20 -40.93 -0.67 -37.82
CA SER A 20 -42.14 -0.46 -38.65
C SER A 20 -43.36 -0.03 -37.85
N THR A 21 -43.39 -0.17 -36.51
CA THR A 21 -44.46 0.31 -35.63
C THR A 21 -44.35 1.81 -35.30
N GLY A 22 -43.41 2.53 -35.88
CA GLY A 22 -43.21 3.97 -35.66
C GLY A 22 -42.35 4.34 -34.46
N VAL A 23 -41.71 3.36 -33.79
CA VAL A 23 -40.78 3.63 -32.70
C VAL A 23 -39.47 4.19 -33.24
N ASN A 24 -39.01 5.34 -32.71
CA ASN A 24 -37.75 5.92 -33.11
C ASN A 24 -36.57 5.05 -32.68
N GLN A 25 -35.54 5.01 -33.50
CA GLN A 25 -34.33 4.26 -33.19
C GLN A 25 -33.64 4.78 -31.91
N SER A 26 -33.74 6.07 -31.63
CA SER A 26 -33.25 6.71 -30.40
C SER A 26 -33.96 6.19 -29.16
N ASP A 27 -35.32 6.11 -29.20
CA ASP A 27 -36.10 5.64 -28.05
C ASP A 27 -35.83 4.18 -27.74
N LEU A 28 -35.65 3.37 -28.78
CA LEU A 28 -35.23 1.97 -28.63
C LEU A 28 -33.84 1.83 -28.05
N PHE A 29 -32.89 2.69 -28.47
CA PHE A 29 -31.56 2.71 -27.92
C PHE A 29 -31.55 3.07 -26.41
N TRP A 30 -32.22 4.15 -26.03
CA TRP A 30 -32.27 4.57 -24.64
C TRP A 30 -33.04 3.57 -23.77
N GLY A 31 -34.12 2.99 -24.28
CA GLY A 31 -34.85 1.95 -23.56
C GLY A 31 -33.99 0.73 -23.24
N LYS A 32 -33.18 0.25 -24.21
CA LYS A 32 -32.27 -0.88 -24.01
C LYS A 32 -31.11 -0.52 -23.09
N THR A 33 -30.58 0.70 -23.19
CA THR A 33 -29.54 1.21 -22.33
C THR A 33 -29.99 1.30 -20.87
N LEU A 34 -31.18 1.90 -20.65
CA LEU A 34 -31.79 1.98 -19.32
C LEU A 34 -32.08 0.59 -18.73
N ALA A 35 -32.63 -0.34 -19.54
CA ALA A 35 -32.88 -1.69 -19.07
C ALA A 35 -31.58 -2.39 -18.60
N LEU A 36 -30.48 -2.23 -19.34
CA LEU A 36 -29.21 -2.80 -18.96
C LEU A 36 -28.65 -2.15 -17.68
N PHE A 37 -28.82 -0.83 -17.54
CA PHE A 37 -28.41 -0.08 -16.35
C PHE A 37 -29.22 -0.50 -15.11
N PHE A 38 -30.53 -0.71 -15.26
CA PHE A 38 -31.36 -1.26 -14.18
C PHE A 38 -30.90 -2.63 -13.69
N VAL A 39 -30.48 -3.52 -14.59
CA VAL A 39 -29.92 -4.82 -14.19
C VAL A 39 -28.65 -4.66 -13.37
N VAL A 40 -27.78 -3.72 -13.74
CA VAL A 40 -26.58 -3.39 -12.96
C VAL A 40 -26.95 -2.84 -11.57
N LEU A 41 -27.92 -1.94 -11.48
CA LEU A 41 -28.37 -1.37 -10.20
C LEU A 41 -28.98 -2.44 -9.28
N ILE A 42 -29.77 -3.38 -9.81
CA ILE A 42 -30.35 -4.49 -9.03
C ILE A 42 -29.24 -5.35 -8.38
N LEU A 43 -28.05 -5.43 -8.98
CA LEU A 43 -26.90 -6.15 -8.42
C LEU A 43 -26.09 -5.29 -7.44
N LEU A 44 -25.91 -4.01 -7.75
CA LEU A 44 -25.09 -3.10 -6.94
C LEU A 44 -25.75 -2.64 -5.65
N ILE A 45 -27.05 -2.35 -5.67
CA ILE A 45 -27.78 -1.82 -4.51
C ILE A 45 -27.76 -2.79 -3.33
N PRO A 46 -28.09 -4.08 -3.46
CA PRO A 46 -27.99 -5.02 -2.34
C PRO A 46 -26.57 -5.15 -1.80
N ALA A 47 -25.56 -5.20 -2.68
CA ALA A 47 -24.16 -5.27 -2.26
C ALA A 47 -23.76 -4.02 -1.45
N ALA A 48 -24.13 -2.82 -1.91
CA ALA A 48 -23.86 -1.58 -1.18
C ALA A 48 -24.58 -1.56 0.17
N LEU A 49 -25.84 -2.00 0.24
CA LEU A 49 -26.60 -2.06 1.50
C LEU A 49 -25.98 -3.03 2.50
N ILE A 50 -25.47 -4.18 2.05
CA ILE A 50 -24.77 -5.15 2.92
C ILE A 50 -23.51 -4.50 3.47
N ILE A 51 -22.69 -3.85 2.63
CA ILE A 51 -21.45 -3.18 3.04
C ILE A 51 -21.75 -2.08 4.07
N VAL A 52 -22.73 -1.22 3.80
CA VAL A 52 -23.17 -0.19 4.75
C VAL A 52 -23.63 -0.80 6.07
N GLY A 53 -24.43 -1.85 6.04
CA GLY A 53 -24.93 -2.53 7.23
C GLY A 53 -23.81 -3.15 8.08
N VAL A 54 -22.79 -3.75 7.44
CA VAL A 54 -21.62 -4.32 8.12
C VAL A 54 -20.77 -3.21 8.74
N LEU A 55 -20.47 -2.15 7.99
CA LEU A 55 -19.70 -1.01 8.50
C LEU A 55 -20.37 -0.35 9.70
N TRP A 56 -21.70 -0.16 9.64
CA TRP A 56 -22.47 0.40 10.75
C TRP A 56 -22.45 -0.51 11.99
N GLY A 57 -22.56 -1.80 11.79
CA GLY A 57 -22.47 -2.81 12.85
C GLY A 57 -21.10 -2.87 13.52
N LEU A 58 -20.04 -2.49 12.81
CA LEU A 58 -18.65 -2.42 13.30
C LEU A 58 -18.27 -1.03 13.86
N GLY A 59 -19.19 -0.07 13.90
CA GLY A 59 -18.93 1.29 14.39
C GLY A 59 -18.25 2.23 13.38
N GLY A 60 -18.13 1.83 12.12
CA GLY A 60 -17.49 2.61 11.04
C GLY A 60 -18.46 3.51 10.25
N GLY A 61 -19.52 4.01 10.87
CA GLY A 61 -20.54 4.86 10.22
C GLY A 61 -20.23 6.36 10.23
N ASP A 62 -18.95 6.76 10.28
CA ASP A 62 -18.53 8.16 10.22
C ASP A 62 -18.72 8.76 8.81
N ALA A 63 -18.75 10.11 8.75
CA ALA A 63 -19.01 10.82 7.50
C ALA A 63 -17.96 10.56 6.42
N ASP A 64 -16.68 10.40 6.79
CA ASP A 64 -15.58 10.12 5.87
C ASP A 64 -15.75 8.75 5.20
N THR A 65 -16.06 7.72 5.99
CA THR A 65 -16.34 6.36 5.49
C THR A 65 -17.54 6.36 4.52
N LEU A 66 -18.62 7.11 4.82
CA LEU A 66 -19.77 7.20 3.92
C LEU A 66 -19.42 7.91 2.60
N VAL A 67 -18.61 8.96 2.64
CA VAL A 67 -18.14 9.65 1.42
C VAL A 67 -17.28 8.70 0.57
N ARG A 68 -16.31 8.00 1.16
CA ARG A 68 -15.47 7.00 0.46
C ARG A 68 -16.31 5.90 -0.17
N LEU A 69 -17.31 5.39 0.56
CA LEU A 69 -18.23 4.39 0.05
C LEU A 69 -19.08 4.93 -1.12
N GLY A 70 -19.55 6.18 -1.03
CA GLY A 70 -20.29 6.85 -2.11
C GLY A 70 -19.43 7.01 -3.37
N LEU A 71 -18.17 7.43 -3.23
CA LEU A 71 -17.22 7.54 -4.34
C LEU A 71 -16.88 6.16 -4.94
N LEU A 72 -16.75 5.14 -4.11
CA LEU A 72 -16.54 3.77 -4.56
C LEU A 72 -17.75 3.26 -5.36
N ALA A 73 -18.97 3.49 -4.86
CA ALA A 73 -20.19 3.12 -5.57
C ALA A 73 -20.33 3.84 -6.92
N LEU A 74 -19.96 5.12 -6.97
CA LEU A 74 -19.90 5.89 -8.22
C LEU A 74 -18.86 5.30 -9.19
N GLY A 75 -17.65 4.97 -8.71
CA GLY A 75 -16.60 4.32 -9.50
C GLY A 75 -17.08 3.00 -10.11
N TYR A 76 -17.70 2.13 -9.32
CA TYR A 76 -18.31 0.90 -9.85
C TYR A 76 -19.44 1.16 -10.82
N GLY A 77 -20.25 2.21 -10.60
CA GLY A 77 -21.28 2.64 -11.54
C GLY A 77 -20.70 3.01 -12.91
N VAL A 78 -19.61 3.78 -12.93
CA VAL A 78 -18.88 4.14 -14.15
C VAL A 78 -18.25 2.89 -14.80
N TYR A 79 -17.60 2.04 -14.03
CA TYR A 79 -16.98 0.79 -14.49
C TYR A 79 -18.00 -0.10 -15.22
N PHE A 80 -19.14 -0.37 -14.59
CA PHE A 80 -20.20 -1.16 -15.23
C PHE A 80 -20.85 -0.41 -16.40
N GLY A 81 -20.94 0.92 -16.34
CA GLY A 81 -21.40 1.76 -17.44
C GLY A 81 -20.54 1.63 -18.69
N VAL A 82 -19.20 1.61 -18.54
CA VAL A 82 -18.26 1.38 -19.64
C VAL A 82 -18.49 0.00 -20.27
N PHE A 83 -18.56 -1.07 -19.46
CA PHE A 83 -18.82 -2.42 -19.99
C PHE A 83 -20.22 -2.56 -20.59
N ALA A 84 -21.23 -1.88 -20.06
CA ALA A 84 -22.55 -1.81 -20.66
C ALA A 84 -22.51 -1.12 -22.04
N GLY A 85 -21.80 0.00 -22.15
CA GLY A 85 -21.59 0.69 -23.43
C GLY A 85 -20.85 -0.18 -24.45
N LEU A 86 -19.76 -0.84 -24.05
CA LEU A 86 -19.03 -1.79 -24.90
C LEU A 86 -19.92 -2.96 -25.36
N THR A 87 -20.77 -3.46 -24.47
CA THR A 87 -21.72 -4.53 -24.78
C THR A 87 -22.75 -4.10 -25.83
N LEU A 88 -23.32 -2.90 -25.65
CA LEU A 88 -24.26 -2.32 -26.60
C LEU A 88 -23.59 -2.08 -27.96
N PHE A 89 -22.38 -1.54 -27.95
CA PHE A 89 -21.60 -1.30 -29.16
C PHE A 89 -21.28 -2.60 -29.90
N ALA A 90 -20.78 -3.61 -29.20
CA ALA A 90 -20.51 -4.94 -29.79
C ALA A 90 -21.77 -5.58 -30.36
N SER A 91 -22.92 -5.48 -29.63
CA SER A 91 -24.20 -5.99 -30.08
C SER A 91 -24.73 -5.23 -31.31
N ALA A 92 -24.47 -3.92 -31.40
CA ALA A 92 -24.91 -3.09 -32.55
C ALA A 92 -24.12 -3.37 -33.82
N ILE A 93 -22.81 -3.68 -33.72
CA ILE A 93 -21.96 -3.93 -34.89
C ILE A 93 -22.03 -5.39 -35.35
N ALA A 94 -22.12 -6.33 -34.39
CA ALA A 94 -22.07 -7.75 -34.71
C ALA A 94 -23.25 -8.19 -35.55
N ARG A 95 -23.00 -8.97 -36.60
CA ARG A 95 -24.06 -9.54 -37.47
C ARG A 95 -24.86 -10.65 -36.79
N THR A 96 -24.23 -11.36 -35.85
CA THR A 96 -24.83 -12.50 -35.13
C THR A 96 -24.69 -12.34 -33.64
N SER A 97 -25.60 -12.90 -32.85
CA SER A 97 -25.51 -12.91 -31.38
C SER A 97 -24.29 -13.65 -30.86
N ARG A 98 -23.87 -14.73 -31.55
CA ARG A 98 -22.65 -15.48 -31.22
C ARG A 98 -21.40 -14.62 -31.41
N GLY A 99 -21.33 -13.88 -32.53
CA GLY A 99 -20.22 -12.96 -32.79
C GLY A 99 -20.10 -11.85 -31.75
N ALA A 100 -21.26 -11.27 -31.33
CA ALA A 100 -21.31 -10.28 -30.25
C ALA A 100 -20.78 -10.86 -28.92
N LEU A 101 -21.17 -12.10 -28.58
CA LEU A 101 -20.71 -12.76 -27.38
C LEU A 101 -19.20 -12.98 -27.38
N VAL A 102 -18.64 -13.53 -28.48
CA VAL A 102 -17.21 -13.78 -28.61
C VAL A 102 -16.43 -12.47 -28.53
N ALA A 103 -16.88 -11.41 -29.22
CA ALA A 103 -16.27 -10.09 -29.14
C ALA A 103 -16.24 -9.54 -27.70
N MET A 104 -17.35 -9.66 -26.96
CA MET A 104 -17.42 -9.20 -25.58
C MET A 104 -16.57 -10.00 -24.63
N VAL A 105 -16.52 -11.33 -24.76
CA VAL A 105 -15.64 -12.19 -23.93
C VAL A 105 -14.18 -11.87 -24.24
N GLY A 106 -13.82 -11.68 -25.51
CA GLY A 106 -12.48 -11.26 -25.90
C GLY A 106 -12.09 -9.89 -25.34
N THR A 107 -12.98 -8.90 -25.45
CA THR A 107 -12.79 -7.56 -24.88
C THR A 107 -12.64 -7.61 -23.34
N TRP A 108 -13.52 -8.35 -22.67
CA TRP A 108 -13.40 -8.55 -21.23
C TRP A 108 -12.09 -9.24 -20.86
N GLY A 109 -11.71 -10.32 -21.54
CA GLY A 109 -10.46 -11.01 -21.31
C GLY A 109 -9.24 -10.11 -21.54
N LEU A 110 -9.29 -9.27 -22.57
CA LEU A 110 -8.24 -8.30 -22.85
C LEU A 110 -8.08 -7.31 -21.68
N PHE A 111 -9.16 -6.65 -21.27
CA PHE A 111 -9.09 -5.62 -20.24
C PHE A 111 -8.93 -6.15 -18.81
N CYS A 112 -9.52 -7.31 -18.51
CA CYS A 112 -9.55 -7.83 -17.14
C CYS A 112 -8.45 -8.87 -16.85
N LEU A 113 -7.90 -9.55 -17.86
CA LEU A 113 -6.89 -10.59 -17.69
C LEU A 113 -5.55 -10.21 -18.32
N VAL A 114 -5.56 -9.87 -19.64
CA VAL A 114 -4.31 -9.64 -20.38
C VAL A 114 -3.66 -8.32 -19.96
N THR A 115 -4.43 -7.22 -19.94
CA THR A 115 -3.87 -5.89 -19.65
C THR A 115 -3.23 -5.79 -18.26
N PRO A 116 -3.85 -6.22 -17.15
CA PRO A 116 -3.21 -6.15 -15.83
C PRO A 116 -1.99 -7.06 -15.73
N ARG A 117 -2.02 -8.23 -16.37
CA ARG A 117 -0.86 -9.12 -16.41
C ARG A 117 0.30 -8.51 -17.19
N ALA A 118 0.03 -8.00 -18.38
CA ALA A 118 1.02 -7.32 -19.20
C ALA A 118 1.60 -6.09 -18.49
N ALA A 119 0.77 -5.32 -17.79
CA ALA A 119 1.20 -4.16 -17.04
C ALA A 119 2.20 -4.53 -15.93
N THR A 120 1.93 -5.58 -15.15
CA THR A 120 2.85 -6.05 -14.11
C THR A 120 4.17 -6.58 -14.68
N GLU A 121 4.14 -7.31 -15.78
CA GLU A 121 5.35 -7.78 -16.44
C GLU A 121 6.18 -6.60 -17.00
N VAL A 122 5.54 -5.66 -17.69
CA VAL A 122 6.20 -4.47 -18.24
C VAL A 122 6.78 -3.60 -17.13
N SER A 123 6.04 -3.36 -16.03
CA SER A 123 6.55 -2.55 -14.92
C SER A 123 7.77 -3.22 -14.27
N GLY A 124 7.78 -4.54 -14.10
CA GLY A 124 8.92 -5.29 -13.59
C GLY A 124 10.15 -5.27 -14.49
N ILE A 125 9.94 -5.20 -15.82
CA ILE A 125 11.04 -5.07 -16.78
C ILE A 125 11.61 -3.64 -16.81
N LEU A 126 10.73 -2.63 -16.77
CA LEU A 126 11.13 -1.23 -16.83
C LEU A 126 11.75 -0.73 -15.51
N GLN A 127 11.26 -1.25 -14.39
CA GLN A 127 11.68 -0.88 -13.05
C GLN A 127 11.92 -2.16 -12.22
N PRO A 128 13.05 -2.85 -12.44
CA PRO A 128 13.35 -4.07 -11.71
C PRO A 128 13.60 -3.75 -10.22
N LEU A 129 12.94 -4.51 -9.34
CA LEU A 129 13.25 -4.47 -7.91
C LEU A 129 14.41 -5.43 -7.61
N PRO A 130 15.29 -5.07 -6.64
CA PRO A 130 16.33 -5.98 -6.19
C PRO A 130 15.69 -7.25 -5.60
N SER A 131 16.33 -8.39 -5.79
CA SER A 131 15.89 -9.60 -5.12
C SER A 131 16.07 -9.47 -3.61
N GLN A 132 15.24 -10.18 -2.84
CA GLN A 132 15.34 -10.19 -1.37
C GLN A 132 16.75 -10.59 -0.87
N ALA A 133 17.40 -11.53 -1.58
CA ALA A 133 18.77 -11.95 -1.28
C ALA A 133 19.81 -10.88 -1.62
N GLU A 134 19.59 -10.11 -2.67
CA GLU A 134 20.48 -9.00 -3.06
C GLU A 134 20.37 -7.85 -2.07
N LEU A 135 19.14 -7.39 -1.80
CA LEU A 135 18.88 -6.35 -0.81
C LEU A 135 19.45 -6.73 0.56
N GLY A 136 19.22 -7.98 1.02
CA GLY A 136 19.74 -8.47 2.29
C GLY A 136 21.28 -8.47 2.34
N ARG A 137 21.96 -8.77 1.23
CA ARG A 137 23.44 -8.69 1.16
C ARG A 137 23.94 -7.24 1.23
N GLN A 138 23.31 -6.34 0.47
CA GLN A 138 23.66 -4.92 0.47
C GLN A 138 23.48 -4.30 1.85
N VAL A 139 22.31 -4.52 2.49
CA VAL A 139 22.06 -4.07 3.86
C VAL A 139 23.06 -4.64 4.84
N ALA A 140 23.33 -5.97 4.80
CA ALA A 140 24.29 -6.62 5.70
C ALA A 140 25.73 -6.12 5.50
N GLN A 141 26.11 -5.74 4.30
CA GLN A 141 27.39 -5.13 4.01
C GLN A 141 27.44 -3.70 4.56
N SER A 142 26.44 -2.87 4.27
CA SER A 142 26.40 -1.49 4.76
C SER A 142 26.29 -1.39 6.28
N LEU A 143 25.67 -2.37 6.94
CA LEU A 143 25.68 -2.46 8.40
C LEU A 143 27.09 -2.65 9.00
N LYS A 144 28.03 -3.20 8.23
CA LYS A 144 29.42 -3.39 8.67
C LYS A 144 30.32 -2.21 8.27
N THR A 145 30.17 -1.71 7.04
CA THR A 145 31.12 -0.77 6.42
C THR A 145 30.49 0.58 6.04
N GLY A 146 29.32 0.90 6.56
CA GLY A 146 28.62 2.14 6.25
C GLY A 146 28.04 2.17 4.82
N LEU A 147 27.34 3.25 4.52
CA LEU A 147 26.83 3.53 3.16
C LEU A 147 27.97 3.94 2.20
N ASP A 148 29.07 4.45 2.74
CA ASP A 148 30.28 4.80 2.01
C ASP A 148 31.15 3.57 1.67
N GLY A 149 30.92 2.43 2.33
CA GLY A 149 31.69 1.21 2.18
C GLY A 149 33.08 1.23 2.86
N GLU A 150 33.42 2.28 3.60
CA GLU A 150 34.74 2.52 4.19
C GLU A 150 34.72 2.64 5.72
N THR A 151 33.61 3.15 6.28
CA THR A 151 33.48 3.39 7.71
C THR A 151 33.04 2.13 8.45
N ASP A 152 33.93 1.60 9.29
CA ASP A 152 33.59 0.44 10.14
C ASP A 152 32.66 0.83 11.27
N LYS A 153 31.60 0.01 11.50
CA LYS A 153 30.58 0.23 12.52
C LYS A 153 31.16 0.41 13.91
N ASP A 154 32.08 -0.49 14.28
CA ASP A 154 32.62 -0.51 15.64
C ASP A 154 33.48 0.73 15.88
N VAL A 155 34.28 1.16 14.89
CA VAL A 155 35.05 2.41 14.93
C VAL A 155 34.12 3.62 15.07
N PHE A 156 33.03 3.68 14.34
CA PHE A 156 32.03 4.77 14.45
C PHE A 156 31.42 4.83 15.85
N VAL A 157 30.96 3.69 16.37
CA VAL A 157 30.30 3.61 17.68
C VAL A 157 31.29 3.95 18.79
N GLU A 158 32.52 3.40 18.77
CA GLU A 158 33.56 3.70 19.76
C GLU A 158 33.92 5.18 19.77
N ALA A 159 34.12 5.81 18.61
CA ALA A 159 34.40 7.23 18.52
C ALA A 159 33.27 8.08 19.12
N LYS A 160 32.03 7.79 18.81
CA LYS A 160 30.86 8.51 19.35
C LYS A 160 30.72 8.34 20.86
N VAL A 161 30.97 7.14 21.37
CA VAL A 161 30.96 6.85 22.82
C VAL A 161 32.06 7.63 23.51
N ALA A 162 33.30 7.60 22.97
CA ALA A 162 34.44 8.32 23.52
C ALA A 162 34.17 9.84 23.57
N ASP A 163 33.71 10.43 22.47
CA ASP A 163 33.33 11.86 22.41
C ASP A 163 32.31 12.23 23.47
N THR A 164 31.31 11.36 23.70
CA THR A 164 30.21 11.63 24.66
C THR A 164 30.76 11.53 26.11
N LEU A 165 31.56 10.52 26.41
CA LEU A 165 32.16 10.34 27.75
C LEU A 165 33.13 11.48 28.07
N GLU A 166 33.93 11.94 27.11
CA GLU A 166 34.82 13.10 27.27
C GLU A 166 34.01 14.38 27.56
N ALA A 167 32.88 14.59 26.83
CA ALA A 167 31.98 15.73 27.05
C ALA A 167 31.36 15.72 28.45
N GLU A 168 31.10 14.54 29.01
CA GLU A 168 30.59 14.34 30.39
C GLU A 168 31.70 14.35 31.45
N GLY A 169 32.96 14.46 31.05
CA GLY A 169 34.11 14.49 31.95
C GLY A 169 34.47 13.14 32.56
N ILE A 170 34.05 12.04 31.94
CA ILE A 170 34.30 10.67 32.37
C ILE A 170 35.53 10.16 31.62
N SER A 171 36.62 9.82 32.32
CA SER A 171 37.80 9.23 31.69
C SER A 171 37.63 7.74 31.46
N GLU A 172 38.15 7.22 30.32
CA GLU A 172 38.14 5.77 30.02
C GLU A 172 38.88 4.94 31.08
N ASP A 173 39.94 5.48 31.67
CA ASP A 173 40.71 4.81 32.73
C ASP A 173 39.82 4.52 33.98
N ALA A 174 38.82 5.33 34.23
CA ALA A 174 37.87 5.10 35.33
C ALA A 174 36.96 3.90 35.09
N LEU A 175 36.77 3.49 33.82
CA LEU A 175 35.93 2.38 33.40
C LEU A 175 36.63 1.02 33.41
N GLU A 176 37.97 1.00 33.34
CA GLU A 176 38.76 -0.24 33.33
C GLU A 176 39.04 -0.80 34.75
N PHE A 177 38.90 0.04 35.78
CA PHE A 177 39.11 -0.44 37.14
C PHE A 177 37.89 -1.26 37.62
N PHE A 178 38.05 -2.59 37.59
CA PHE A 178 37.14 -3.53 38.25
C PHE A 178 37.21 -3.38 39.77
N THR A 179 36.48 -2.42 40.30
CA THR A 179 36.18 -2.39 41.74
C THR A 179 34.72 -2.83 41.88
N ASP A 180 34.41 -3.57 42.97
CA ASP A 180 33.04 -3.92 43.39
C ASP A 180 32.23 -2.67 43.80
N ASP A 181 32.62 -1.51 43.33
CA ASP A 181 32.04 -0.23 43.66
C ASP A 181 30.80 0.03 42.76
N ALA A 182 29.71 0.39 43.39
CA ALA A 182 28.43 0.68 42.73
C ALA A 182 28.56 1.80 41.68
N GLU A 183 29.52 2.72 41.84
CA GLU A 183 29.77 3.83 40.93
C GLU A 183 30.45 3.36 39.63
N ALA A 184 31.44 2.48 39.70
CA ALA A 184 32.05 1.87 38.52
C ALA A 184 31.06 1.02 37.72
N GLN A 185 30.15 0.33 38.42
CA GLN A 185 29.07 -0.43 37.78
C GLN A 185 28.08 0.47 37.04
N ARG A 186 27.73 1.63 37.61
CA ARG A 186 26.87 2.63 36.95
C ARG A 186 27.52 3.17 35.69
N LEU A 187 28.79 3.57 35.75
CA LEU A 187 29.54 4.09 34.61
C LEU A 187 29.65 3.06 33.48
N LYS A 188 29.91 1.79 33.80
CA LYS A 188 29.96 0.71 32.83
C LYS A 188 28.59 0.50 32.12
N THR A 189 27.51 0.52 32.88
CA THR A 189 26.16 0.39 32.35
C THR A 189 25.76 1.59 31.49
N SER A 190 26.22 2.80 31.88
CA SER A 190 26.05 4.01 31.07
C SER A 190 26.79 3.88 29.72
N LYS A 191 28.04 3.41 29.72
CA LYS A 191 28.80 3.12 28.48
C LYS A 191 28.05 2.11 27.59
N ASP A 192 27.56 1.00 28.17
CA ASP A 192 26.80 -0.01 27.42
C ASP A 192 25.51 0.60 26.81
N GLY A 193 24.85 1.49 27.53
CA GLY A 193 23.69 2.25 27.04
C GLY A 193 24.03 3.16 25.86
N LEU A 194 25.17 3.85 25.90
CA LEU A 194 25.65 4.68 24.82
C LEU A 194 26.00 3.84 23.57
N ILE A 195 26.64 2.68 23.77
CA ILE A 195 26.92 1.73 22.68
C ILE A 195 25.62 1.29 21.99
N LEU A 196 24.58 0.95 22.76
CA LEU A 196 23.28 0.57 22.21
C LEU A 196 22.64 1.73 21.44
N LYS A 197 22.70 2.95 21.99
CA LYS A 197 22.17 4.17 21.36
C LYS A 197 22.84 4.43 20.00
N PHE A 198 24.16 4.49 19.96
CA PHE A 198 24.90 4.79 18.71
C PHE A 198 24.86 3.64 17.71
N THR A 199 24.75 2.39 18.20
CA THR A 199 24.46 1.25 17.32
C THR A 199 23.10 1.38 16.65
N ALA A 200 22.05 1.75 17.40
CA ALA A 200 20.72 1.98 16.86
C ALA A 200 20.70 3.16 15.87
N GLU A 201 21.41 4.25 16.18
CA GLU A 201 21.56 5.40 15.28
C GLU A 201 22.21 4.98 13.94
N TRP A 202 23.31 4.22 13.99
CA TRP A 202 23.98 3.68 12.82
C TRP A 202 23.04 2.81 11.97
N GLU A 203 22.35 1.86 12.59
CA GLU A 203 21.44 0.96 11.92
C GLU A 203 20.25 1.69 11.31
N ASN A 204 19.67 2.66 12.00
CA ASN A 204 18.53 3.45 11.53
C ASN A 204 18.89 4.24 10.25
N VAL A 205 20.06 4.89 10.18
CA VAL A 205 20.50 5.61 8.98
C VAL A 205 20.60 4.67 7.78
N ILE A 206 21.13 3.47 7.97
CA ILE A 206 21.28 2.49 6.89
C ILE A 206 19.92 1.94 6.44
N PHE A 207 19.07 1.56 7.38
CA PHE A 207 17.74 1.05 7.05
C PHE A 207 16.87 2.12 6.37
N GLU A 208 16.92 3.37 6.85
CA GLU A 208 16.19 4.48 6.23
C GLU A 208 16.60 4.69 4.77
N HIS A 209 17.91 4.63 4.48
CA HIS A 209 18.43 4.73 3.12
C HIS A 209 17.83 3.65 2.20
N TYR A 210 17.92 2.38 2.60
CA TYR A 210 17.44 1.26 1.77
C TYR A 210 15.92 1.20 1.67
N ILE A 211 15.19 1.55 2.73
CA ILE A 211 13.72 1.65 2.69
C ILE A 211 13.30 2.74 1.71
N LYS A 212 13.95 3.91 1.75
CA LYS A 212 13.65 5.01 0.83
C LYS A 212 13.95 4.63 -0.63
N GLU A 213 15.10 4.02 -0.89
CA GLU A 213 15.44 3.55 -2.24
C GLU A 213 14.42 2.54 -2.78
N LEU A 214 14.02 1.57 -1.94
CA LEU A 214 12.99 0.61 -2.30
C LEU A 214 11.63 1.28 -2.56
N ASP A 215 11.26 2.24 -1.73
CA ASP A 215 10.03 3.01 -1.89
C ASP A 215 10.01 3.81 -3.19
N ASP A 216 11.12 4.44 -3.56
CA ASP A 216 11.25 5.18 -4.81
C ASP A 216 11.13 4.24 -6.04
N GLN A 217 11.73 3.05 -5.96
CA GLN A 217 11.61 2.03 -7.01
C GLN A 217 10.17 1.49 -7.15
N VAL A 218 9.49 1.23 -6.03
CA VAL A 218 8.08 0.80 -6.03
C VAL A 218 7.18 1.93 -6.55
N ALA A 219 7.44 3.21 -6.19
CA ALA A 219 6.70 4.34 -6.76
C ALA A 219 6.85 4.43 -8.29
N ALA A 220 8.06 4.17 -8.79
CA ALA A 220 8.30 4.14 -10.23
C ALA A 220 7.52 3.02 -10.92
N GLN A 221 7.41 1.83 -10.32
CA GLN A 221 6.55 0.75 -10.83
C GLN A 221 5.06 1.14 -10.81
N GLU A 222 4.60 1.80 -9.74
CA GLU A 222 3.21 2.27 -9.63
C GLU A 222 2.85 3.28 -10.72
N SER A 223 3.77 4.18 -11.07
CA SER A 223 3.54 5.14 -12.15
C SER A 223 3.24 4.49 -13.51
N VAL A 224 3.85 3.33 -13.78
CA VAL A 224 3.54 2.52 -14.97
C VAL A 224 2.12 1.94 -14.88
N MET A 225 1.74 1.43 -13.72
CA MET A 225 0.37 0.89 -13.50
C MET A 225 -0.69 2.00 -13.61
N ASP A 226 -0.41 3.20 -13.12
CA ASP A 226 -1.29 4.36 -13.26
C ASP A 226 -1.47 4.74 -14.73
N GLY A 227 -0.41 4.72 -15.53
CA GLY A 227 -0.49 4.91 -16.98
C GLY A 227 -1.40 3.88 -17.66
N VAL A 228 -1.35 2.62 -17.26
CA VAL A 228 -2.20 1.54 -17.78
C VAL A 228 -3.65 1.68 -17.33
N SER A 229 -3.92 2.34 -16.20
CA SER A 229 -5.29 2.57 -15.71
C SER A 229 -6.15 3.36 -16.70
N PHE A 230 -5.54 4.24 -17.50
CA PHE A 230 -6.25 4.96 -18.58
C PHE A 230 -6.68 4.05 -19.75
N LEU A 231 -6.00 2.93 -19.94
CA LEU A 231 -6.28 1.98 -21.02
C LEU A 231 -7.25 0.88 -20.59
N SER A 232 -7.30 0.54 -19.30
CA SER A 232 -8.09 -0.56 -18.79
C SER A 232 -9.05 -0.12 -17.69
N PRO A 233 -10.38 -0.15 -17.94
CA PRO A 233 -11.37 0.15 -16.92
C PRO A 233 -11.24 -0.72 -15.67
N TYR A 234 -10.75 -1.94 -15.83
CA TYR A 234 -10.50 -2.85 -14.70
C TYR A 234 -9.33 -2.39 -13.83
N VAL A 235 -8.19 -2.01 -14.45
CA VAL A 235 -7.03 -1.51 -13.70
C VAL A 235 -7.41 -0.21 -12.97
N ALA A 236 -8.08 0.73 -13.67
CA ALA A 236 -8.58 1.96 -13.06
C ALA A 236 -9.46 1.70 -11.83
N MET A 237 -10.42 0.77 -11.97
CA MET A 237 -11.33 0.46 -10.86
C MET A 237 -10.62 -0.25 -9.70
N ARG A 238 -9.65 -1.11 -9.97
CA ARG A 238 -8.82 -1.76 -8.96
C ARG A 238 -8.03 -0.73 -8.16
N THR A 239 -7.36 0.21 -8.84
CA THR A 239 -6.58 1.28 -8.19
C THR A 239 -7.48 2.18 -7.34
N LEU A 240 -8.63 2.62 -7.88
CA LEU A 240 -9.61 3.39 -7.11
C LEU A 240 -10.14 2.64 -5.89
N SER A 241 -10.45 1.35 -6.05
CA SER A 241 -10.93 0.53 -4.93
C SER A 241 -9.89 0.42 -3.82
N ALA A 242 -8.62 0.20 -4.17
CA ALA A 242 -7.53 0.14 -3.21
C ALA A 242 -7.35 1.47 -2.48
N ALA A 243 -7.37 2.60 -3.21
CA ALA A 243 -7.22 3.93 -2.65
C ALA A 243 -8.35 4.29 -1.66
N PHE A 244 -9.62 4.05 -2.04
CA PHE A 244 -10.75 4.35 -1.16
C PHE A 244 -10.86 3.41 0.04
N SER A 245 -10.38 2.18 -0.07
CA SER A 245 -10.32 1.24 1.06
C SER A 245 -9.07 1.38 1.94
N GLY A 246 -8.14 2.26 1.58
CA GLY A 246 -6.89 2.43 2.33
C GLY A 246 -5.94 1.23 2.24
N THR A 247 -6.04 0.42 1.17
CA THR A 247 -5.24 -0.79 0.97
C THR A 247 -4.23 -0.65 -0.18
N ASP A 248 -4.07 0.55 -0.69
CA ASP A 248 -3.05 0.87 -1.69
C ASP A 248 -1.65 0.99 -1.08
N VAL A 249 -0.64 1.06 -1.93
CA VAL A 249 0.77 1.16 -1.50
C VAL A 249 1.04 2.48 -0.78
N ALA A 250 0.37 3.58 -1.16
CA ALA A 250 0.54 4.87 -0.52
C ALA A 250 0.11 4.84 0.96
N HIS A 251 -1.05 4.24 1.26
CA HIS A 251 -1.51 4.06 2.64
C HIS A 251 -0.59 3.09 3.41
N HIS A 252 -0.14 2.01 2.78
CA HIS A 252 0.81 1.08 3.40
C HIS A 252 2.13 1.77 3.76
N ARG A 253 2.70 2.58 2.87
CA ARG A 253 3.91 3.36 3.13
C ARG A 253 3.73 4.37 4.27
N HIS A 254 2.62 5.08 4.27
CA HIS A 254 2.30 6.00 5.36
C HIS A 254 2.26 5.28 6.71
N PHE A 255 1.60 4.12 6.75
CA PHE A 255 1.53 3.30 7.96
C PHE A 255 2.91 2.78 8.39
N THR A 256 3.68 2.19 7.48
CA THR A 256 5.02 1.65 7.79
C THR A 256 5.99 2.75 8.21
N GLY A 257 5.96 3.93 7.56
CA GLY A 257 6.77 5.08 7.95
C GLY A 257 6.42 5.58 9.36
N TYR A 258 5.14 5.68 9.68
CA TYR A 258 4.70 6.06 11.03
C TYR A 258 5.10 5.01 12.09
N ALA A 259 4.92 3.73 11.78
CA ALA A 259 5.30 2.64 12.67
C ALA A 259 6.82 2.62 12.92
N GLU A 260 7.62 2.89 11.89
CA GLU A 260 9.08 2.97 12.01
C GLU A 260 9.52 4.17 12.85
N THR A 261 8.95 5.34 12.62
CA THR A 261 9.22 6.53 13.45
C THR A 261 8.90 6.26 14.92
N TRP A 262 7.77 5.60 15.18
CA TRP A 262 7.38 5.21 16.53
C TRP A 262 8.37 4.20 17.13
N ARG A 263 8.77 3.18 16.35
CA ARG A 263 9.75 2.17 16.77
C ARG A 263 11.09 2.82 17.16
N GLN A 264 11.60 3.73 16.33
CA GLN A 264 12.84 4.46 16.58
C GLN A 264 12.74 5.25 17.88
N GLY A 265 11.71 6.08 18.04
CA GLY A 265 11.51 6.85 19.26
C GLY A 265 11.36 5.98 20.52
N PHE A 266 10.75 4.80 20.39
CA PHE A 266 10.63 3.83 21.47
C PHE A 266 12.00 3.23 21.87
N VAL A 267 12.79 2.80 20.88
CA VAL A 267 14.13 2.23 21.09
C VAL A 267 15.06 3.29 21.69
N ASP A 268 15.04 4.51 21.17
CA ASP A 268 15.84 5.63 21.67
C ASP A 268 15.52 5.92 23.14
N SER A 269 14.23 5.98 23.48
CA SER A 269 13.77 6.19 24.86
C SER A 269 14.21 5.07 25.81
N LEU A 270 14.23 3.82 25.32
CA LEU A 270 14.71 2.68 26.10
C LEU A 270 16.22 2.74 26.33
N ASN A 271 16.99 3.03 25.28
CA ASN A 271 18.45 3.12 25.34
C ASN A 271 18.90 4.27 26.24
N GLU A 272 18.24 5.41 26.15
CA GLU A 272 18.50 6.58 26.99
C GLU A 272 18.17 6.30 28.46
N ALA A 273 17.00 5.74 28.73
CA ALA A 273 16.60 5.36 30.08
C ALA A 273 17.51 4.24 30.65
N PHE A 274 18.00 3.34 29.82
CA PHE A 274 18.97 2.33 30.24
C PHE A 274 20.30 2.99 30.60
N ALA A 275 20.82 3.92 29.80
CA ALA A 275 22.06 4.64 30.08
C ALA A 275 21.97 5.44 31.38
N GLU A 276 20.82 6.10 31.65
CA GLU A 276 20.64 6.95 32.83
C GLU A 276 20.36 6.17 34.12
N ASN A 277 19.57 5.09 34.04
CA ASN A 277 18.92 4.50 35.24
C ASN A 277 19.35 3.06 35.56
N ALA A 278 20.01 2.35 34.67
CA ALA A 278 20.29 0.93 34.86
C ALA A 278 21.19 0.65 36.07
N GLY A 279 22.11 1.56 36.41
CA GLY A 279 22.94 1.48 37.61
C GLY A 279 22.19 1.70 38.94
N ALA A 280 21.04 2.39 38.91
CA ALA A 280 20.27 2.71 40.11
C ALA A 280 19.18 1.68 40.43
N GLN A 281 18.59 1.03 39.40
CA GLN A 281 17.45 0.13 39.53
C GLN A 281 17.74 -1.33 39.14
N GLY A 282 18.97 -1.63 38.66
CA GLY A 282 19.35 -2.94 38.15
C GLY A 282 18.51 -3.34 36.93
N TRP A 283 18.44 -4.65 36.65
CA TRP A 283 17.69 -5.23 35.52
C TRP A 283 16.15 -5.13 35.63
N SER A 284 15.64 -4.40 36.63
CA SER A 284 14.20 -4.23 36.87
C SER A 284 13.58 -3.06 36.10
N TYR A 285 14.35 -2.33 35.27
CA TYR A 285 13.81 -1.26 34.44
C TYR A 285 12.73 -1.82 33.50
N ARG A 286 11.51 -1.32 33.65
CA ARG A 286 10.41 -1.58 32.74
C ARG A 286 10.06 -0.29 32.06
N ALA A 287 9.99 -0.30 30.73
CA ALA A 287 9.44 0.80 29.97
C ALA A 287 8.09 1.22 30.56
N GLY A 288 7.95 2.50 30.90
CA GLY A 288 6.71 3.00 31.47
C GLY A 288 5.52 2.74 30.55
N PRO A 289 4.31 2.50 31.12
CA PRO A 289 3.11 2.23 30.31
C PRO A 289 2.75 3.37 29.34
N GLU A 290 3.34 4.55 29.51
CA GLU A 290 3.15 5.71 28.64
C GLU A 290 3.73 5.52 27.23
N LEU A 291 4.84 4.79 27.10
CA LEU A 291 5.44 4.49 25.80
C LEU A 291 4.54 3.59 24.93
N TRP A 292 3.75 2.71 25.55
CA TRP A 292 2.82 1.83 24.85
C TRP A 292 1.50 2.50 24.44
N ARG A 293 1.13 3.61 25.09
CA ARG A 293 -0.13 4.34 24.78
C ARG A 293 -0.09 5.05 23.43
N ASN A 294 1.10 5.37 22.94
CA ASN A 294 1.30 6.08 21.68
C ASN A 294 1.64 5.14 20.52
N ALA A 295 1.48 3.83 20.72
CA ALA A 295 1.64 2.86 19.63
C ALA A 295 0.63 3.15 18.51
N PRO A 296 1.05 3.05 17.23
CA PRO A 296 0.14 3.22 16.10
C PRO A 296 -1.01 2.22 16.23
N ALA A 297 -2.25 2.72 16.06
CA ALA A 297 -3.42 1.86 15.99
C ALA A 297 -3.38 1.10 14.65
N PHE A 298 -3.50 -0.22 14.73
CA PHE A 298 -3.61 -1.10 13.56
C PHE A 298 -5.05 -1.09 13.02
#